data_2199f6401de0376dd7a0f7955b007e5f
#
_entry.id   2199f6401de0376dd7a0f7955b007e5f
#
_cell.length_a   1.000
_cell.length_b   1.000
_cell.length_c   1.000
_cell.angle_alpha   90.00
_cell.angle_beta   90.00
_cell.angle_gamma   90.00
#
_symmetry.space_group_name_H-M   'P 1'
#
loop_
_entity.id
_entity.type
_entity.pdbx_description
1 polymer ?
#
loop_
_entity_poly.entity_id
_entity_poly.type
_entity_poly.pdbx_seq_one_letter_code
_entity_poly.pdbx_strand_id
1 'polypeptide(L)'
;LFAIRLGGAERTPLAGTILSIGVAVAGLAQCAALVWGVRRAGVGFPIVRPRLTAAIRRLARLGAPGVIAGGITQINLVVGTIIASLSAGSVSYLYYADRVYQLPLGIVGAAIGVVLLPEIARQVRADREDLALAAQNRSIEFAAVLTLPSAVALAILAGPIVEVLFERGAFGPQDTMRTASALAAYAFGLPAFVLVKVFAPGFFAREDTATPMWIGMATVAVNIALALALFPLVDFVAVAIATSIAGWVNAALLWLITVRRGHWRADWELEMGGGFYEHGVF
;
A
#
# COMPACT_ATOMS: atom_id res chain seq x y z
N LEU A 1 -21.51 16.90 -4.50
CA LEU A 1 -22.22 18.07 -3.95
C LEU A 1 -23.59 18.28 -4.62
N PHE A 2 -23.71 18.17 -5.94
CA PHE A 2 -24.96 18.33 -6.68
C PHE A 2 -25.97 17.21 -6.36
N ALA A 3 -25.52 15.96 -6.24
CA ALA A 3 -26.36 14.82 -5.90
C ALA A 3 -26.93 14.88 -4.46
N ILE A 4 -26.17 15.49 -3.53
CA ILE A 4 -26.57 15.66 -2.13
C ILE A 4 -27.66 16.75 -1.99
N ARG A 5 -27.64 17.77 -2.83
CA ARG A 5 -28.67 18.84 -2.81
C ARG A 5 -30.03 18.41 -3.37
N LEU A 6 -30.08 17.34 -4.18
CA LEU A 6 -31.28 16.85 -4.80
C LEU A 6 -32.02 15.78 -3.95
N GLY A 7 -31.44 15.33 -2.83
CA GLY A 7 -31.98 14.22 -2.04
C GLY A 7 -32.09 14.53 -0.56
N GLY A 8 -33.31 14.75 -0.09
CA GLY A 8 -33.61 14.50 1.32
C GLY A 8 -33.42 13.01 1.66
N ALA A 9 -33.42 12.64 2.95
CA ALA A 9 -33.13 11.31 3.46
C ALA A 9 -33.88 10.12 2.79
N GLU A 10 -34.97 10.40 2.07
CA GLU A 10 -35.78 9.40 1.36
C GLU A 10 -35.25 9.04 -0.07
N ARG A 11 -34.18 9.67 -0.55
CA ARG A 11 -33.68 9.50 -1.93
C ARG A 11 -32.31 8.84 -2.02
N THR A 12 -31.90 8.13 -1.01
CA THR A 12 -30.62 7.40 -0.93
C THR A 12 -30.37 6.45 -2.12
N PRO A 13 -31.34 5.68 -2.63
CA PRO A 13 -31.11 4.80 -3.77
C PRO A 13 -30.82 5.56 -5.06
N LEU A 14 -31.46 6.72 -5.29
CA LEU A 14 -31.22 7.54 -6.49
C LEU A 14 -29.81 8.16 -6.48
N ALA A 15 -29.36 8.65 -5.34
CA ALA A 15 -28.00 9.19 -5.18
C ALA A 15 -26.94 8.10 -5.43
N GLY A 16 -27.17 6.88 -4.90
CA GLY A 16 -26.29 5.74 -5.17
C GLY A 16 -26.23 5.38 -6.66
N THR A 17 -27.36 5.35 -7.33
CA THR A 17 -27.42 5.09 -8.78
C THR A 17 -26.69 6.15 -9.60
N ILE A 18 -26.88 7.44 -9.30
CA ILE A 18 -26.18 8.55 -9.97
C ILE A 18 -24.66 8.45 -9.78
N LEU A 19 -24.20 8.15 -8.57
CA LEU A 19 -22.78 7.94 -8.28
C LEU A 19 -22.21 6.75 -9.04
N SER A 20 -22.93 5.63 -9.09
CA SER A 20 -22.51 4.43 -9.83
C SER A 20 -22.40 4.68 -11.32
N ILE A 21 -23.36 5.38 -11.90
CA ILE A 21 -23.31 5.80 -13.31
C ILE A 21 -22.12 6.75 -13.54
N GLY A 22 -21.89 7.70 -12.63
CA GLY A 22 -20.75 8.61 -12.71
C GLY A 22 -19.40 7.89 -12.73
N VAL A 23 -19.23 6.85 -11.91
CA VAL A 23 -18.02 6.02 -11.91
C VAL A 23 -17.87 5.25 -13.23
N ALA A 24 -18.95 4.68 -13.76
CA ALA A 24 -18.92 3.97 -15.05
C ALA A 24 -18.55 4.91 -16.21
N VAL A 25 -19.15 6.10 -16.25
CA VAL A 25 -18.83 7.13 -17.27
C VAL A 25 -17.38 7.59 -17.16
N ALA A 26 -16.87 7.82 -15.94
CA ALA A 26 -15.48 8.19 -15.71
C ALA A 26 -14.51 7.09 -16.21
N GLY A 27 -14.81 5.82 -15.94
CA GLY A 27 -14.05 4.67 -16.44
C GLY A 27 -14.01 4.59 -17.96
N LEU A 28 -15.15 4.80 -18.62
CA LEU A 28 -15.23 4.84 -20.08
C LEU A 28 -14.46 6.03 -20.67
N ALA A 29 -14.55 7.21 -20.06
CA ALA A 29 -13.81 8.40 -20.50
C ALA A 29 -12.29 8.19 -20.36
N GLN A 30 -11.84 7.59 -19.27
CA GLN A 30 -10.43 7.24 -19.04
C GLN A 30 -9.93 6.24 -20.09
N CYS A 31 -10.71 5.19 -20.38
CA CYS A 31 -10.38 4.22 -21.41
C CYS A 31 -10.30 4.88 -22.80
N ALA A 32 -11.27 5.72 -23.16
CA ALA A 32 -11.27 6.45 -24.41
C ALA A 32 -10.07 7.39 -24.56
N ALA A 33 -9.71 8.12 -23.49
CA ALA A 33 -8.54 8.99 -23.46
C ALA A 33 -7.23 8.21 -23.65
N LEU A 34 -7.09 7.04 -23.01
CA LEU A 34 -5.93 6.16 -23.21
C LEU A 34 -5.83 5.64 -24.64
N VAL A 35 -6.94 5.12 -25.20
CA VAL A 35 -6.99 4.64 -26.58
C VAL A 35 -6.66 5.76 -27.56
N TRP A 36 -7.20 6.96 -27.35
CA TRP A 36 -6.89 8.14 -28.17
C TRP A 36 -5.41 8.53 -28.08
N GLY A 37 -4.84 8.57 -26.86
CA GLY A 37 -3.43 8.90 -26.63
C GLY A 37 -2.47 7.91 -27.32
N VAL A 38 -2.76 6.60 -27.22
CA VAL A 38 -1.95 5.56 -27.86
C VAL A 38 -2.05 5.63 -29.39
N ARG A 39 -3.26 5.85 -29.93
CA ARG A 39 -3.44 6.05 -31.38
C ARG A 39 -2.69 7.28 -31.87
N ARG A 40 -2.72 8.38 -31.11
CA ARG A 40 -2.00 9.62 -31.45
C ARG A 40 -0.47 9.44 -31.38
N ALA A 41 0.02 8.56 -30.54
CA ALA A 41 1.43 8.19 -30.45
C ALA A 41 1.90 7.26 -31.60
N GLY A 42 1.03 6.94 -32.55
CA GLY A 42 1.37 6.09 -33.69
C GLY A 42 1.50 4.60 -33.36
N VAL A 43 1.14 4.19 -32.14
CA VAL A 43 1.17 2.78 -31.74
C VAL A 43 -0.11 2.11 -32.21
N GLY A 44 -0.01 1.28 -33.26
CA GLY A 44 -1.13 0.46 -33.72
C GLY A 44 -1.36 -0.72 -32.78
N PHE A 45 -2.63 -1.00 -32.44
CA PHE A 45 -3.02 -2.25 -31.79
C PHE A 45 -3.47 -3.26 -32.87
N PRO A 46 -2.57 -4.09 -33.38
CA PRO A 46 -3.03 -5.19 -34.24
C PRO A 46 -3.80 -6.16 -33.35
N ILE A 47 -5.06 -6.39 -33.66
CA ILE A 47 -5.86 -7.45 -33.03
C ILE A 47 -5.32 -8.79 -33.56
N VAL A 48 -4.35 -9.32 -32.86
CA VAL A 48 -3.72 -10.61 -33.18
C VAL A 48 -4.40 -11.70 -32.37
N ARG A 49 -4.69 -12.83 -32.99
CA ARG A 49 -5.21 -13.99 -32.24
C ARG A 49 -4.20 -14.38 -31.14
N PRO A 50 -4.65 -14.52 -29.88
CA PRO A 50 -3.76 -14.85 -28.77
C PRO A 50 -3.08 -16.19 -29.02
N ARG A 51 -1.74 -16.19 -29.05
CA ARG A 51 -0.93 -17.41 -29.15
C ARG A 51 -0.11 -17.55 -27.87
N LEU A 52 -0.11 -18.73 -27.30
CA LEU A 52 0.71 -19.06 -26.11
C LEU A 52 2.18 -19.20 -26.51
N THR A 53 2.83 -18.06 -26.70
CA THR A 53 4.27 -18.00 -26.92
C THR A 53 5.04 -18.18 -25.60
N ALA A 54 6.35 -18.50 -25.69
CA ALA A 54 7.21 -18.59 -24.50
C ALA A 54 7.22 -17.30 -23.67
N ALA A 55 7.17 -16.14 -24.34
CA ALA A 55 7.07 -14.84 -23.69
C ALA A 55 5.77 -14.66 -22.92
N ILE A 56 4.61 -15.03 -23.51
CA ILE A 56 3.30 -14.97 -22.83
C ILE A 56 3.27 -15.94 -21.63
N ARG A 57 3.86 -17.12 -21.77
CA ARG A 57 3.94 -18.09 -20.66
C ARG A 57 4.80 -17.55 -19.50
N ARG A 58 5.93 -16.89 -19.81
CA ARG A 58 6.77 -16.20 -18.80
C ARG A 58 6.00 -15.06 -18.13
N LEU A 59 5.33 -14.22 -18.92
CA LEU A 59 4.48 -13.13 -18.39
C LEU A 59 3.38 -13.67 -17.49
N ALA A 60 2.68 -14.74 -17.88
CA ALA A 60 1.65 -15.36 -17.06
C ALA A 60 2.23 -15.93 -15.74
N ARG A 61 3.39 -16.58 -15.79
CA ARG A 61 4.06 -17.13 -14.59
C ARG A 61 4.47 -16.04 -13.62
N LEU A 62 4.98 -14.90 -14.10
CA LEU A 62 5.39 -13.77 -13.27
C LEU A 62 4.20 -12.91 -12.81
N GLY A 63 3.16 -12.82 -13.65
CA GLY A 63 1.97 -12.00 -13.37
C GLY A 63 0.95 -12.69 -12.46
N ALA A 64 0.82 -14.03 -12.54
CA ALA A 64 -0.18 -14.76 -11.75
C ALA A 64 -0.07 -14.53 -10.23
N PRO A 65 1.13 -14.57 -9.61
CA PRO A 65 1.27 -14.22 -8.19
C PRO A 65 0.81 -12.80 -7.87
N GLY A 66 1.08 -11.83 -8.77
CA GLY A 66 0.62 -10.45 -8.60
C GLY A 66 -0.90 -10.31 -8.65
N VAL A 67 -1.57 -11.02 -9.54
CA VAL A 67 -3.04 -11.06 -9.63
C VAL A 67 -3.63 -11.69 -8.36
N ILE A 68 -3.06 -12.80 -7.90
CA ILE A 68 -3.48 -13.46 -6.65
C ILE A 68 -3.29 -12.52 -5.47
N ALA A 69 -2.13 -11.87 -5.33
CA ALA A 69 -1.87 -10.90 -4.28
C ALA A 69 -2.87 -9.73 -4.28
N GLY A 70 -3.21 -9.20 -5.47
CA GLY A 70 -4.24 -8.18 -5.63
C GLY A 70 -5.63 -8.67 -5.18
N GLY A 71 -6.00 -9.90 -5.55
CA GLY A 71 -7.26 -10.53 -5.13
C GLY A 71 -7.33 -10.70 -3.61
N ILE A 72 -6.26 -11.14 -2.97
CA ILE A 72 -6.16 -11.32 -1.52
C ILE A 72 -6.31 -9.98 -0.80
N THR A 73 -5.71 -8.91 -1.32
CA THR A 73 -5.87 -7.57 -0.77
C THR A 73 -7.33 -7.12 -0.81
N GLN A 74 -8.05 -7.44 -1.90
CA GLN A 74 -9.48 -7.14 -2.01
C GLN A 74 -10.33 -7.95 -1.01
N ILE A 75 -10.01 -9.23 -0.83
CA ILE A 75 -10.67 -10.06 0.20
C ILE A 75 -10.44 -9.46 1.58
N ASN A 76 -9.22 -9.03 1.91
CA ASN A 76 -8.92 -8.38 3.18
C ASN A 76 -9.76 -7.12 3.41
N LEU A 77 -9.91 -6.28 2.39
CA LEU A 77 -10.76 -5.08 2.45
C LEU A 77 -12.21 -5.43 2.73
N VAL A 78 -12.76 -6.44 2.03
CA VAL A 78 -14.14 -6.89 2.21
C VAL A 78 -14.36 -7.44 3.61
N VAL A 79 -13.47 -8.32 4.08
CA VAL A 79 -13.58 -8.92 5.43
C VAL A 79 -13.44 -7.83 6.51
N GLY A 80 -12.48 -6.90 6.37
CA GLY A 80 -12.35 -5.77 7.27
C GLY A 80 -13.62 -4.90 7.33
N THR A 81 -14.25 -4.66 6.18
CA THR A 81 -15.51 -3.92 6.09
C THR A 81 -16.67 -4.68 6.77
N ILE A 82 -16.74 -6.00 6.58
CA ILE A 82 -17.74 -6.85 7.24
C ILE A 82 -17.57 -6.78 8.76
N ILE A 83 -16.35 -6.94 9.28
CA ILE A 83 -16.07 -6.83 10.72
C ILE A 83 -16.44 -5.43 11.22
N ALA A 84 -16.05 -4.37 10.53
CA ALA A 84 -16.39 -3.01 10.90
C ALA A 84 -17.90 -2.76 10.92
N SER A 85 -18.66 -3.38 10.02
CA SER A 85 -20.11 -3.21 9.92
C SER A 85 -20.89 -3.77 11.12
N LEU A 86 -20.25 -4.57 11.97
CA LEU A 86 -20.85 -5.07 13.22
C LEU A 86 -21.10 -3.95 14.23
N SER A 87 -20.45 -2.79 14.08
CA SER A 87 -20.65 -1.60 14.92
C SER A 87 -21.16 -0.43 14.07
N ALA A 88 -22.19 0.25 14.54
CA ALA A 88 -22.86 1.31 13.80
C ALA A 88 -21.95 2.48 13.47
N GLY A 89 -21.92 2.91 12.21
CA GLY A 89 -21.11 4.03 11.74
C GLY A 89 -19.61 3.75 11.52
N SER A 90 -19.12 2.61 11.98
CA SER A 90 -17.70 2.29 12.06
C SER A 90 -16.99 2.20 10.70
N VAL A 91 -17.69 1.74 9.67
CA VAL A 91 -17.17 1.72 8.29
C VAL A 91 -16.81 3.13 7.84
N SER A 92 -17.63 4.12 8.19
CA SER A 92 -17.37 5.52 7.85
C SER A 92 -16.16 6.08 8.61
N TYR A 93 -16.06 5.79 9.92
CA TYR A 93 -14.93 6.24 10.75
C TYR A 93 -13.59 5.68 10.24
N LEU A 94 -13.55 4.39 9.94
CA LEU A 94 -12.36 3.76 9.36
C LEU A 94 -12.04 4.32 7.99
N TYR A 95 -13.05 4.59 7.16
CA TYR A 95 -12.86 5.17 5.83
C TYR A 95 -12.25 6.57 5.89
N TYR A 96 -12.76 7.45 6.76
CA TYR A 96 -12.20 8.79 6.94
C TYR A 96 -10.77 8.74 7.50
N ALA A 97 -10.52 7.90 8.52
CA ALA A 97 -9.19 7.70 9.08
C ALA A 97 -8.20 7.19 8.02
N ASP A 98 -8.59 6.20 7.21
CA ASP A 98 -7.79 5.64 6.15
C ASP A 98 -7.42 6.69 5.08
N ARG A 99 -8.34 7.59 4.71
CA ARG A 99 -8.05 8.67 3.75
C ARG A 99 -6.97 9.62 4.24
N VAL A 100 -7.00 10.01 5.51
CA VAL A 100 -5.96 10.87 6.10
C VAL A 100 -4.62 10.13 6.17
N TYR A 101 -4.63 8.90 6.64
CA TYR A 101 -3.46 8.03 6.71
C TYR A 101 -2.81 7.79 5.34
N GLN A 102 -3.61 7.65 4.28
CA GLN A 102 -3.10 7.42 2.93
C GLN A 102 -2.35 8.62 2.34
N LEU A 103 -2.51 9.85 2.85
CA LEU A 103 -1.82 11.01 2.32
C LEU A 103 -0.29 10.88 2.43
N PRO A 104 0.32 10.73 3.62
CA PRO A 104 1.76 10.54 3.73
C PRO A 104 2.21 9.22 3.12
N LEU A 105 1.44 8.13 3.28
CA LEU A 105 1.73 6.84 2.67
C LEU A 105 1.81 6.92 1.13
N GLY A 106 0.90 7.66 0.52
CA GLY A 106 0.84 7.85 -0.92
C GLY A 106 2.04 8.66 -1.44
N ILE A 107 2.34 9.78 -0.80
CA ILE A 107 3.45 10.66 -1.21
C ILE A 107 4.79 9.92 -1.11
N VAL A 108 5.11 9.38 0.06
CA VAL A 108 6.40 8.70 0.31
C VAL A 108 6.49 7.39 -0.48
N GLY A 109 5.41 6.59 -0.43
CA GLY A 109 5.38 5.30 -1.11
C GLY A 109 5.43 5.40 -2.63
N ALA A 110 4.82 6.43 -3.23
CA ALA A 110 4.91 6.67 -4.66
C ALA A 110 6.30 7.13 -5.08
N ALA A 111 6.91 8.06 -4.34
CA ALA A 111 8.26 8.54 -4.60
C ALA A 111 9.28 7.37 -4.60
N ILE A 112 9.21 6.51 -3.59
CA ILE A 112 10.08 5.33 -3.48
C ILE A 112 9.78 4.33 -4.62
N GLY A 113 8.51 3.99 -4.84
CA GLY A 113 8.12 2.96 -5.82
C GLY A 113 8.50 3.29 -7.26
N VAL A 114 8.41 4.57 -7.65
CA VAL A 114 8.74 5.02 -9.01
C VAL A 114 10.25 5.01 -9.26
N VAL A 115 11.07 5.35 -8.25
CA VAL A 115 12.51 5.48 -8.41
C VAL A 115 13.25 4.19 -8.09
N LEU A 116 12.87 3.51 -7.01
CA LEU A 116 13.63 2.40 -6.45
C LEU A 116 13.58 1.13 -7.32
N LEU A 117 12.41 0.75 -7.82
CA LEU A 117 12.29 -0.49 -8.60
C LEU A 117 13.11 -0.48 -9.90
N PRO A 118 13.06 0.57 -10.74
CA PRO A 118 13.92 0.64 -11.93
C PRO A 118 15.41 0.67 -11.59
N GLU A 119 15.78 1.36 -10.50
CA GLU A 119 17.18 1.45 -10.06
C GLU A 119 17.72 0.09 -9.63
N ILE A 120 17.05 -0.60 -8.69
CA ILE A 120 17.46 -1.94 -8.27
C ILE A 120 17.49 -2.89 -9.46
N ALA A 121 16.47 -2.89 -10.33
CA ALA A 121 16.41 -3.77 -11.48
C ALA A 121 17.54 -3.50 -12.49
N ARG A 122 18.01 -2.26 -12.60
CA ARG A 122 19.17 -1.89 -13.43
C ARG A 122 20.47 -2.43 -12.82
N GLN A 123 20.68 -2.26 -11.53
CA GLN A 123 21.90 -2.69 -10.85
C GLN A 123 21.99 -4.23 -10.78
N VAL A 124 20.90 -4.91 -10.47
CA VAL A 124 20.84 -6.39 -10.47
C VAL A 124 21.13 -6.95 -11.85
N ARG A 125 20.61 -6.35 -12.93
CA ARG A 125 20.92 -6.80 -14.30
C ARG A 125 22.37 -6.52 -14.73
N ALA A 126 23.02 -5.55 -14.10
CA ALA A 126 24.42 -5.21 -14.34
C ALA A 126 25.38 -5.99 -13.44
N ASP A 127 24.88 -6.95 -12.65
CA ASP A 127 25.61 -7.76 -11.66
C ASP A 127 26.33 -6.90 -10.59
N ARG A 128 25.72 -5.75 -10.23
CA ARG A 128 26.21 -4.80 -9.22
C ARG A 128 25.30 -4.82 -8.01
N GLU A 129 25.34 -5.93 -7.26
CA GLU A 129 24.51 -6.13 -6.07
C GLU A 129 24.81 -5.13 -4.96
N ASP A 130 26.05 -4.68 -4.80
CA ASP A 130 26.49 -3.64 -3.86
C ASP A 130 25.72 -2.33 -4.06
N LEU A 131 25.61 -1.87 -5.31
CA LEU A 131 24.88 -0.65 -5.65
C LEU A 131 23.36 -0.81 -5.50
N ALA A 132 22.83 -2.02 -5.73
CA ALA A 132 21.43 -2.31 -5.46
C ALA A 132 21.12 -2.24 -3.97
N LEU A 133 22.02 -2.76 -3.12
CA LEU A 133 21.93 -2.68 -1.65
C LEU A 133 22.02 -1.23 -1.16
N ALA A 134 22.98 -0.46 -1.65
CA ALA A 134 23.14 0.94 -1.28
C ALA A 134 21.89 1.77 -1.65
N ALA A 135 21.30 1.54 -2.83
CA ALA A 135 20.05 2.19 -3.22
C ALA A 135 18.89 1.82 -2.30
N GLN A 136 18.81 0.57 -1.85
CA GLN A 136 17.77 0.11 -0.93
C GLN A 136 17.96 0.71 0.47
N ASN A 137 19.18 0.73 1.02
CA ASN A 137 19.49 1.31 2.33
C ASN A 137 19.16 2.81 2.35
N ARG A 138 19.59 3.56 1.34
CA ARG A 138 19.26 4.98 1.21
C ARG A 138 17.74 5.22 1.15
N SER A 139 17.00 4.31 0.53
CA SER A 139 15.54 4.40 0.49
C SER A 139 14.89 4.10 1.84
N ILE A 140 15.48 3.22 2.66
CA ILE A 140 15.04 2.96 4.04
C ILE A 140 15.24 4.22 4.90
N GLU A 141 16.43 4.84 4.83
CA GLU A 141 16.73 6.08 5.55
C GLU A 141 15.76 7.21 5.19
N PHE A 142 15.59 7.45 3.89
CA PHE A 142 14.66 8.46 3.39
C PHE A 142 13.22 8.17 3.81
N ALA A 143 12.80 6.90 3.74
CA ALA A 143 11.51 6.46 4.21
C ALA A 143 11.34 6.74 5.71
N ALA A 144 12.32 6.39 6.54
CA ALA A 144 12.27 6.58 7.99
C ALA A 144 12.17 8.07 8.36
N VAL A 145 13.02 8.92 7.76
CA VAL A 145 13.03 10.38 8.02
C VAL A 145 11.69 11.03 7.71
N LEU A 146 10.97 10.57 6.69
CA LEU A 146 9.67 11.14 6.32
C LEU A 146 8.51 10.50 7.07
N THR A 147 8.54 9.19 7.28
CA THR A 147 7.38 8.47 7.83
C THR A 147 7.31 8.49 9.34
N LEU A 148 8.46 8.48 10.06
CA LEU A 148 8.43 8.51 11.52
C LEU A 148 7.83 9.81 12.07
N PRO A 149 8.27 11.02 11.63
CA PRO A 149 7.62 12.26 12.07
C PRO A 149 6.15 12.32 11.67
N SER A 150 5.81 11.85 10.44
CA SER A 150 4.42 11.81 9.98
C SER A 150 3.55 10.88 10.82
N ALA A 151 4.07 9.71 11.19
CA ALA A 151 3.35 8.75 12.04
C ALA A 151 3.12 9.34 13.44
N VAL A 152 4.14 9.94 14.03
CA VAL A 152 4.03 10.60 15.35
C VAL A 152 3.04 11.78 15.30
N ALA A 153 3.11 12.60 14.26
CA ALA A 153 2.18 13.72 14.09
C ALA A 153 0.74 13.23 13.92
N LEU A 154 0.51 12.21 13.08
CA LEU A 154 -0.83 11.63 12.88
C LEU A 154 -1.36 10.97 14.16
N ALA A 155 -0.50 10.34 14.96
CA ALA A 155 -0.93 9.70 16.21
C ALA A 155 -1.30 10.74 17.28
N ILE A 156 -0.46 11.77 17.48
CA ILE A 156 -0.66 12.79 18.53
C ILE A 156 -1.75 13.79 18.12
N LEU A 157 -1.76 14.22 16.86
CA LEU A 157 -2.68 15.24 16.35
C LEU A 157 -3.92 14.64 15.68
N ALA A 158 -4.21 13.35 15.88
CA ALA A 158 -5.36 12.67 15.26
C ALA A 158 -6.68 13.42 15.51
N GLY A 159 -6.95 13.82 16.76
CA GLY A 159 -8.14 14.60 17.13
C GLY A 159 -8.26 15.91 16.36
N PRO A 160 -7.31 16.86 16.53
CA PRO A 160 -7.32 18.13 15.82
C PRO A 160 -7.38 18.00 14.29
N ILE A 161 -6.69 17.02 13.71
CA ILE A 161 -6.72 16.78 12.25
C ILE A 161 -8.11 16.39 11.79
N VAL A 162 -8.75 15.44 12.46
CA VAL A 162 -10.09 14.94 12.12
C VAL A 162 -11.13 16.04 12.35
N GLU A 163 -11.03 16.79 13.45
CA GLU A 163 -11.90 17.93 13.77
C GLU A 163 -11.88 18.97 12.63
N VAL A 164 -10.71 19.46 12.27
CA VAL A 164 -10.57 20.51 11.23
C VAL A 164 -11.04 20.01 9.86
N LEU A 165 -10.78 18.76 9.52
CA LEU A 165 -11.11 18.22 8.20
C LEU A 165 -12.58 17.82 8.05
N PHE A 166 -13.19 17.25 9.09
CA PHE A 166 -14.45 16.53 8.96
C PHE A 166 -15.56 16.99 9.91
N GLU A 167 -15.27 17.65 11.05
CA GLU A 167 -16.29 18.03 12.02
C GLU A 167 -17.16 19.18 11.49
N ARG A 168 -18.20 18.79 10.75
CA ARG A 168 -19.18 19.74 10.21
C ARG A 168 -20.51 19.02 9.88
N GLY A 169 -21.61 19.75 10.00
CA GLY A 169 -22.95 19.23 9.66
C GLY A 169 -23.36 18.07 10.56
N ALA A 170 -23.55 16.88 10.01
CA ALA A 170 -23.94 15.69 10.74
C ALA A 170 -22.76 14.96 11.43
N PHE A 171 -21.50 15.31 11.10
CA PHE A 171 -20.31 14.74 11.72
C PHE A 171 -19.98 15.54 12.98
N GLY A 172 -20.27 14.97 14.15
CA GLY A 172 -20.11 15.64 15.43
C GLY A 172 -18.87 15.22 16.22
N PRO A 173 -18.67 15.79 17.44
CA PRO A 173 -17.49 15.49 18.28
C PRO A 173 -17.29 14.02 18.61
N GLN A 174 -18.37 13.23 18.73
CA GLN A 174 -18.25 11.78 18.94
C GLN A 174 -17.68 11.06 17.73
N ASP A 175 -18.08 11.48 16.52
CA ASP A 175 -17.54 10.93 15.27
C ASP A 175 -16.08 11.31 15.11
N THR A 176 -15.70 12.53 15.50
CA THR A 176 -14.33 13.02 15.56
C THR A 176 -13.46 12.13 16.46
N MET A 177 -13.93 11.87 17.69
CA MET A 177 -13.18 11.03 18.65
C MET A 177 -13.00 9.61 18.13
N ARG A 178 -14.07 8.99 17.59
CA ARG A 178 -14.02 7.64 17.01
C ARG A 178 -13.10 7.56 15.80
N THR A 179 -13.19 8.52 14.88
CA THR A 179 -12.32 8.57 13.71
C THR A 179 -10.86 8.80 14.09
N ALA A 180 -10.61 9.69 15.07
CA ALA A 180 -9.27 9.97 15.57
C ALA A 180 -8.62 8.74 16.22
N SER A 181 -9.36 7.93 16.96
CA SER A 181 -8.83 6.69 17.54
C SER A 181 -8.40 5.68 16.48
N ALA A 182 -9.18 5.55 15.40
CA ALA A 182 -8.79 4.73 14.25
C ALA A 182 -7.57 5.29 13.51
N LEU A 183 -7.50 6.63 13.34
CA LEU A 183 -6.37 7.29 12.69
C LEU A 183 -5.08 7.11 13.48
N ALA A 184 -5.11 7.25 14.79
CA ALA A 184 -3.96 7.00 15.66
C ALA A 184 -3.47 5.54 15.57
N ALA A 185 -4.41 4.58 15.49
CA ALA A 185 -4.08 3.18 15.30
C ALA A 185 -3.43 2.91 13.92
N TYR A 186 -3.93 3.51 12.85
CA TYR A 186 -3.31 3.42 11.52
C TYR A 186 -1.95 4.10 11.44
N ALA A 187 -1.77 5.22 12.14
CA ALA A 187 -0.51 5.96 12.16
C ALA A 187 0.67 5.10 12.62
N PHE A 188 0.45 4.20 13.59
CA PHE A 188 1.46 3.23 14.02
C PHE A 188 1.91 2.28 12.90
N GLY A 189 1.04 1.96 11.96
CA GLY A 189 1.34 1.11 10.79
C GLY A 189 2.07 1.83 9.66
N LEU A 190 2.08 3.18 9.63
CA LEU A 190 2.60 3.97 8.53
C LEU A 190 4.05 3.62 8.14
N PRO A 191 5.02 3.57 9.07
CA PRO A 191 6.39 3.21 8.73
C PRO A 191 6.49 1.79 8.16
N ALA A 192 5.73 0.84 8.72
CA ALA A 192 5.74 -0.54 8.26
C ALA A 192 5.28 -0.67 6.80
N PHE A 193 4.19 -0.01 6.42
CA PHE A 193 3.69 -0.05 5.04
C PHE A 193 4.63 0.61 4.04
N VAL A 194 5.37 1.65 4.46
CA VAL A 194 6.39 2.24 3.61
C VAL A 194 7.60 1.31 3.49
N LEU A 195 8.02 0.65 4.57
CA LEU A 195 9.09 -0.36 4.52
C LEU A 195 8.73 -1.53 3.58
N VAL A 196 7.48 -1.99 3.56
CA VAL A 196 7.03 -2.97 2.56
C VAL A 196 7.26 -2.47 1.13
N LYS A 197 7.00 -1.18 0.86
CA LYS A 197 7.25 -0.56 -0.46
C LYS A 197 8.74 -0.41 -0.79
N VAL A 198 9.62 -0.45 0.19
CA VAL A 198 11.07 -0.45 0.00
C VAL A 198 11.61 -1.87 -0.23
N PHE A 199 11.11 -2.87 0.51
CA PHE A 199 11.61 -4.24 0.38
C PHE A 199 11.03 -5.00 -0.82
N ALA A 200 9.76 -4.83 -1.14
CA ALA A 200 9.09 -5.55 -2.23
C ALA A 200 9.77 -5.37 -3.61
N PRO A 201 10.24 -4.18 -4.03
CA PRO A 201 10.99 -3.99 -5.26
C PRO A 201 12.23 -4.86 -5.40
N GLY A 202 12.91 -5.17 -4.29
CA GLY A 202 14.08 -6.05 -4.27
C GLY A 202 13.77 -7.46 -4.77
N PHE A 203 12.60 -7.98 -4.43
CA PHE A 203 12.11 -9.28 -4.92
C PHE A 203 11.69 -9.19 -6.40
N PHE A 204 10.94 -8.16 -6.76
CA PHE A 204 10.45 -7.97 -8.13
C PHE A 204 11.59 -7.77 -9.13
N ALA A 205 12.64 -7.07 -8.75
CA ALA A 205 13.83 -6.87 -9.58
C ALA A 205 14.55 -8.19 -9.91
N ARG A 206 14.42 -9.19 -9.02
CA ARG A 206 14.95 -10.55 -9.17
C ARG A 206 13.94 -11.55 -9.72
N GLU A 207 12.83 -11.05 -10.28
CA GLU A 207 11.71 -11.85 -10.83
C GLU A 207 11.03 -12.78 -9.79
N ASP A 208 11.22 -12.55 -8.49
CA ASP A 208 10.54 -13.27 -7.43
C ASP A 208 9.27 -12.55 -7.00
N THR A 209 8.17 -12.83 -7.67
CA THR A 209 6.84 -12.32 -7.31
C THR A 209 6.11 -13.25 -6.33
N ALA A 210 6.57 -14.48 -6.20
CA ALA A 210 5.92 -15.49 -5.36
C ALA A 210 6.15 -15.24 -3.86
N THR A 211 7.37 -14.89 -3.46
CA THR A 211 7.70 -14.65 -2.05
C THR A 211 6.86 -13.52 -1.45
N PRO A 212 6.78 -12.30 -2.04
CA PRO A 212 5.89 -11.25 -1.52
C PRO A 212 4.41 -11.65 -1.51
N MET A 213 3.96 -12.45 -2.49
CA MET A 213 2.58 -12.96 -2.53
C MET A 213 2.29 -13.85 -1.30
N TRP A 214 3.14 -14.83 -1.00
CA TRP A 214 2.96 -15.73 0.15
C TRP A 214 3.02 -15.00 1.48
N ILE A 215 3.94 -14.04 1.62
CA ILE A 215 4.01 -13.16 2.78
C ILE A 215 2.72 -12.35 2.92
N GLY A 216 2.24 -11.78 1.82
CA GLY A 216 0.97 -11.04 1.78
C GLY A 216 -0.21 -11.90 2.23
N MET A 217 -0.30 -13.14 1.76
CA MET A 217 -1.34 -14.11 2.20
C MET A 217 -1.28 -14.36 3.70
N ALA A 218 -0.09 -14.68 4.23
CA ALA A 218 0.11 -14.91 5.66
C ALA A 218 -0.26 -13.65 6.48
N THR A 219 0.13 -12.48 5.99
CA THR A 219 -0.18 -11.19 6.63
C THR A 219 -1.68 -10.91 6.67
N VAL A 220 -2.40 -11.20 5.59
CA VAL A 220 -3.87 -11.05 5.56
C VAL A 220 -4.55 -12.01 6.52
N ALA A 221 -4.08 -13.26 6.62
CA ALA A 221 -4.60 -14.20 7.60
C ALA A 221 -4.37 -13.70 9.04
N VAL A 222 -3.18 -13.16 9.35
CA VAL A 222 -2.87 -12.54 10.64
C VAL A 222 -3.77 -11.33 10.89
N ASN A 223 -3.97 -10.46 9.90
CA ASN A 223 -4.85 -9.30 10.02
C ASN A 223 -6.28 -9.70 10.38
N ILE A 224 -6.87 -10.65 9.65
CA ILE A 224 -8.23 -11.12 9.90
C ILE A 224 -8.34 -11.75 11.29
N ALA A 225 -7.39 -12.60 11.66
CA ALA A 225 -7.38 -13.25 12.98
C ALA A 225 -7.29 -12.23 14.12
N LEU A 226 -6.38 -11.23 13.99
CA LEU A 226 -6.24 -10.17 14.98
C LEU A 226 -7.46 -9.25 15.03
N ALA A 227 -8.04 -8.88 13.89
CA ALA A 227 -9.24 -8.05 13.86
C ALA A 227 -10.40 -8.74 14.59
N LEU A 228 -10.63 -10.02 14.35
CA LEU A 228 -11.66 -10.80 15.03
C LEU A 228 -11.37 -10.97 16.52
N ALA A 229 -10.12 -11.24 16.90
CA ALA A 229 -9.75 -11.43 18.30
C ALA A 229 -9.83 -10.13 19.12
N LEU A 230 -9.48 -8.99 18.52
CA LEU A 230 -9.48 -7.69 19.22
C LEU A 230 -10.84 -6.99 19.17
N PHE A 231 -11.73 -7.36 18.25
CA PHE A 231 -13.04 -6.69 18.10
C PHE A 231 -13.86 -6.64 19.39
N PRO A 232 -13.95 -7.72 20.22
CA PRO A 232 -14.68 -7.69 21.48
C PRO A 232 -14.07 -6.74 22.53
N LEU A 233 -12.79 -6.38 22.40
CA LEU A 233 -12.05 -5.57 23.37
C LEU A 233 -12.06 -4.08 23.03
N VAL A 234 -11.91 -3.76 21.75
CA VAL A 234 -11.68 -2.38 21.29
C VAL A 234 -12.62 -1.98 20.14
N ASP A 235 -13.70 -2.73 19.94
CA ASP A 235 -14.70 -2.49 18.91
C ASP A 235 -14.06 -2.34 17.50
N PHE A 236 -14.58 -1.49 16.64
CA PHE A 236 -14.11 -1.30 15.26
C PHE A 236 -12.64 -0.84 15.14
N VAL A 237 -12.06 -0.23 16.18
CA VAL A 237 -10.63 0.16 16.18
C VAL A 237 -9.73 -1.07 16.05
N ALA A 238 -10.24 -2.25 16.41
CA ALA A 238 -9.58 -3.54 16.18
C ALA A 238 -9.10 -3.72 14.73
N VAL A 239 -9.88 -3.28 13.75
CA VAL A 239 -9.53 -3.38 12.33
C VAL A 239 -8.31 -2.53 12.02
N ALA A 240 -8.23 -1.31 12.55
CA ALA A 240 -7.08 -0.41 12.34
C ALA A 240 -5.82 -0.94 13.04
N ILE A 241 -5.95 -1.41 14.28
CA ILE A 241 -4.85 -2.01 15.05
C ILE A 241 -4.34 -3.28 14.35
N ALA A 242 -5.23 -4.18 13.96
CA ALA A 242 -4.88 -5.41 13.25
C ALA A 242 -4.15 -5.11 11.94
N THR A 243 -4.62 -4.13 11.19
CA THR A 243 -3.99 -3.68 9.93
C THR A 243 -2.56 -3.17 10.18
N SER A 244 -2.36 -2.37 11.22
CA SER A 244 -1.04 -1.85 11.58
C SER A 244 -0.08 -2.94 12.03
N ILE A 245 -0.52 -3.86 12.89
CA ILE A 245 0.30 -5.01 13.33
C ILE A 245 0.64 -5.91 12.14
N ALA A 246 -0.34 -6.20 11.29
CA ALA A 246 -0.14 -6.99 10.08
C ALA A 246 0.87 -6.32 9.13
N GLY A 247 0.85 -4.98 9.00
CA GLY A 247 1.86 -4.22 8.28
C GLY A 247 3.28 -4.46 8.80
N TRP A 248 3.46 -4.43 10.12
CA TRP A 248 4.75 -4.73 10.76
C TRP A 248 5.19 -6.18 10.55
N VAL A 249 4.26 -7.14 10.65
CA VAL A 249 4.54 -8.55 10.34
C VAL A 249 5.00 -8.71 8.90
N ASN A 250 4.33 -8.05 7.95
CA ASN A 250 4.71 -8.07 6.53
C ASN A 250 6.12 -7.49 6.33
N ALA A 251 6.39 -6.29 6.85
CA ALA A 251 7.69 -5.65 6.73
C ALA A 251 8.80 -6.51 7.35
N ALA A 252 8.57 -7.08 8.54
CA ALA A 252 9.52 -7.95 9.22
C ALA A 252 9.80 -9.24 8.44
N LEU A 253 8.78 -9.88 7.87
CA LEU A 253 8.96 -11.09 7.05
C LEU A 253 9.72 -10.80 5.76
N LEU A 254 9.39 -9.70 5.06
CA LEU A 254 10.14 -9.28 3.88
C LEU A 254 11.60 -9.00 4.22
N TRP A 255 11.84 -8.22 5.27
CA TRP A 255 13.20 -7.94 5.75
C TRP A 255 13.96 -9.21 6.10
N LEU A 256 13.37 -10.10 6.91
CA LEU A 256 14.01 -11.35 7.35
C LEU A 256 14.41 -12.23 6.16
N ILE A 257 13.52 -12.38 5.16
CA ILE A 257 13.83 -13.19 3.98
C ILE A 257 14.90 -12.51 3.12
N THR A 258 14.87 -11.18 3.00
CA THR A 258 15.91 -10.43 2.27
C THR A 258 17.29 -10.62 2.91
N VAL A 259 17.38 -10.53 4.24
CA VAL A 259 18.61 -10.79 5.00
C VAL A 259 19.07 -12.24 4.85
N ARG A 260 18.17 -13.22 5.03
CA ARG A 260 18.52 -14.66 4.92
C ARG A 260 19.03 -15.06 3.53
N ARG A 261 18.57 -14.36 2.48
CA ARG A 261 19.05 -14.58 1.11
C ARG A 261 20.33 -13.83 0.77
N GLY A 262 20.88 -13.06 1.71
CA GLY A 262 22.07 -12.22 1.48
C GLY A 262 21.82 -11.01 0.58
N HIS A 263 20.55 -10.68 0.34
CA HIS A 263 20.15 -9.56 -0.51
C HIS A 263 20.01 -8.25 0.26
N TRP A 264 20.42 -8.20 1.52
CA TRP A 264 20.45 -7.00 2.34
C TRP A 264 21.52 -7.11 3.43
N ARG A 265 22.30 -6.02 3.57
CA ARG A 265 23.27 -5.79 4.66
C ARG A 265 23.17 -4.34 5.07
N ALA A 266 23.43 -4.06 6.34
CA ALA A 266 23.45 -2.70 6.83
C ALA A 266 24.70 -1.96 6.30
N ASP A 267 24.61 -0.64 6.07
CA ASP A 267 25.70 0.16 5.49
C ASP A 267 26.99 0.10 6.31
N TRP A 268 26.88 0.05 7.64
CA TRP A 268 28.06 -0.09 8.51
C TRP A 268 28.83 -1.41 8.29
N GLU A 269 28.13 -2.47 7.83
CA GLU A 269 28.79 -3.73 7.43
C GLU A 269 29.49 -3.61 6.07
N LEU A 270 28.95 -2.79 5.19
CA LEU A 270 29.56 -2.51 3.87
C LEU A 270 30.84 -1.66 4.04
N GLU A 271 30.82 -0.65 4.90
CA GLU A 271 32.01 0.17 5.21
C GLU A 271 33.11 -0.64 5.88
N MET A 272 32.79 -1.51 6.84
CA MET A 272 33.77 -2.38 7.49
C MET A 272 34.30 -3.49 6.58
N GLY A 273 33.48 -4.01 5.66
CA GLY A 273 33.88 -5.03 4.68
C GLY A 273 34.73 -4.48 3.53
N GLY A 274 34.47 -3.24 3.09
CA GLY A 274 35.22 -2.57 2.01
C GLY A 274 36.63 -2.09 2.45
N GLY A 275 36.79 -1.74 3.72
CA GLY A 275 38.06 -1.25 4.24
C GLY A 275 39.21 -2.27 4.29
N PHE A 276 38.94 -3.54 4.10
CA PHE A 276 39.97 -4.59 4.08
C PHE A 276 40.50 -4.94 2.68
N TYR A 277 39.85 -4.48 1.62
CA TYR A 277 40.25 -4.82 0.23
C TYR A 277 40.91 -3.66 -0.56
N GLU A 278 40.87 -2.40 -0.07
CA GLU A 278 41.43 -1.27 -0.80
C GLU A 278 42.90 -0.88 -0.44
N HIS A 279 43.56 -1.59 0.48
CA HIS A 279 45.00 -1.33 0.78
C HIS A 279 45.93 -2.47 0.38
N GLY A 280 45.57 -3.22 -0.65
CA GLY A 280 46.46 -4.17 -1.31
C GLY A 280 47.00 -3.62 -2.61
N VAL A 281 47.69 -2.47 -2.57
CA VAL A 281 48.53 -2.01 -3.68
C VAL A 281 49.95 -2.46 -3.39
N PHE A 282 50.35 -3.48 -4.12
CA PHE A 282 51.66 -3.55 -4.75
C PHE A 282 51.54 -4.29 -6.06
#